data_7cad243b0e1ff9edcf17c4dffc4bbd26
#
_entry.id   7cad243b0e1ff9edcf17c4dffc4bbd26
#
_cell.length_a   1.000
_cell.length_b   1.000
_cell.length_c   1.000
_cell.angle_alpha   90.00
_cell.angle_beta   90.00
_cell.angle_gamma   90.00
#
_symmetry.space_group_name_H-M   'P 1'
#
loop_
_entity.id
_entity.type
_entity.pdbx_description
1 polymer ?
#
loop_
_entity_poly.entity_id
_entity_poly.type
_entity_poly.pdbx_seq_one_letter_code
_entity_poly.pdbx_strand_id
1 'polypeptide(L)'
;MGGFSRRWAEAPGPNRLSSLVAAKKRAGAPLLDLTSTNPTRAGLPAVEGLALPPQEPASYEPDCRGLLPAREAVARYYAGWGAGVSPDDVFLTASTSEGYGFLFKLLTDPGDNILFPAPSYPLFEHLAAMESIEARPYPLARRPDGGWAYAPEAIRGARDGRTRALCLVSPNNPTGTVPDAAAWEAILALCEREGLPLILDEVFADYAWAGSRPVFPLREPAAPVFVLNGLSKVLCAPQLKLAWMCLHAPPEARPPVRERLDLILDTYLSVNAPVQLALPRLLERREEVQAQVRARLAENRNALGAPGPPLRPLPGEGGWSQVIALPEGTDEEAFALRLLERENVLTHPGYFFDIEGAHLVVSLLTPPRELARGLAAAAALARSSQE
;
A
#
# COMPACT_ATOMS: atom_id res chain seq x y z
N MET A 1 -22.74 -15.71 -21.35
CA MET A 1 -23.05 -16.27 -20.02
C MET A 1 -23.83 -15.25 -19.23
N GLY A 2 -25.16 -15.39 -19.14
CA GLY A 2 -26.01 -14.46 -18.40
C GLY A 2 -26.23 -14.96 -16.98
N GLY A 3 -25.85 -14.20 -15.96
CA GLY A 3 -26.15 -14.53 -14.56
C GLY A 3 -25.19 -13.93 -13.53
N PHE A 4 -24.04 -13.42 -13.94
CA PHE A 4 -23.11 -12.77 -13.01
C PHE A 4 -23.18 -11.24 -13.09
N SER A 5 -22.75 -10.58 -12.00
CA SER A 5 -22.69 -9.13 -11.94
C SER A 5 -21.76 -8.56 -13.01
N ARG A 6 -22.15 -7.43 -13.61
CA ARG A 6 -21.31 -6.71 -14.59
C ARG A 6 -20.09 -6.03 -13.99
N ARG A 7 -19.98 -5.99 -12.64
CA ARG A 7 -18.79 -5.47 -11.95
C ARG A 7 -17.52 -6.23 -12.34
N TRP A 8 -17.68 -7.48 -12.76
CA TRP A 8 -16.63 -8.35 -13.30
C TRP A 8 -17.02 -8.76 -14.71
N ALA A 9 -17.03 -7.81 -15.63
CA ALA A 9 -17.50 -8.07 -17.00
C ALA A 9 -16.71 -9.19 -17.67
N GLU A 10 -15.41 -9.26 -17.45
CA GLU A 10 -14.55 -10.41 -17.80
C GLU A 10 -13.35 -10.39 -16.84
N ALA A 11 -13.20 -11.45 -16.04
CA ALA A 11 -11.94 -11.65 -15.36
C ALA A 11 -10.86 -11.88 -16.42
N PRO A 12 -9.86 -11.02 -16.58
CA PRO A 12 -8.79 -11.28 -17.53
C PRO A 12 -8.14 -12.62 -17.17
N GLY A 13 -7.96 -13.48 -18.18
CA GLY A 13 -7.22 -14.73 -18.00
C GLY A 13 -5.80 -14.44 -17.48
N PRO A 14 -5.06 -15.45 -17.01
CA PRO A 14 -3.69 -15.25 -16.54
C PRO A 14 -2.85 -14.67 -17.69
N ASN A 15 -2.12 -13.59 -17.41
CA ASN A 15 -1.19 -13.00 -18.36
C ASN A 15 -0.02 -13.98 -18.66
N ARG A 16 0.80 -13.66 -19.66
CA ARG A 16 1.92 -14.51 -20.10
C ARG A 16 2.91 -14.82 -18.97
N LEU A 17 3.25 -13.81 -18.15
CA LEU A 17 4.16 -13.98 -17.01
C LEU A 17 3.58 -14.93 -15.96
N SER A 18 2.33 -14.75 -15.57
CA SER A 18 1.63 -15.63 -14.63
C SER A 18 1.51 -17.06 -15.14
N SER A 19 1.25 -17.24 -16.43
CA SER A 19 1.18 -18.55 -17.08
C SER A 19 2.54 -19.27 -17.04
N LEU A 20 3.62 -18.55 -17.32
CA LEU A 20 4.99 -19.09 -17.28
C LEU A 20 5.41 -19.44 -15.84
N VAL A 21 5.10 -18.59 -14.85
CA VAL A 21 5.33 -18.87 -13.42
C VAL A 21 4.62 -20.17 -13.03
N ALA A 22 3.35 -20.32 -13.41
CA ALA A 22 2.58 -21.52 -13.09
C ALA A 22 3.18 -22.78 -13.76
N ALA A 23 3.66 -22.67 -15.01
CA ALA A 23 4.31 -23.78 -15.72
C ALA A 23 5.63 -24.19 -15.01
N LYS A 24 6.48 -23.23 -14.64
CA LYS A 24 7.74 -23.49 -13.93
C LYS A 24 7.50 -24.11 -12.54
N LYS A 25 6.50 -23.63 -11.80
CA LYS A 25 6.11 -24.24 -10.51
C LYS A 25 5.65 -25.68 -10.67
N ARG A 26 4.84 -25.99 -11.70
CA ARG A 26 4.44 -27.38 -12.00
C ARG A 26 5.62 -28.29 -12.39
N ALA A 27 6.62 -27.72 -13.06
CA ALA A 27 7.84 -28.44 -13.43
C ALA A 27 8.86 -28.57 -12.25
N GLY A 28 8.55 -28.05 -11.05
CA GLY A 28 9.47 -28.08 -9.90
C GLY A 28 10.72 -27.22 -10.08
N ALA A 29 10.71 -26.26 -11.01
CA ALA A 29 11.87 -25.38 -11.24
C ALA A 29 12.07 -24.46 -10.02
N PRO A 30 13.34 -24.30 -9.54
CA PRO A 30 13.64 -23.37 -8.48
C PRO A 30 13.46 -21.93 -8.99
N LEU A 31 12.52 -21.18 -8.39
CA LEU A 31 12.28 -19.79 -8.74
C LEU A 31 12.93 -18.86 -7.71
N LEU A 32 13.69 -17.91 -8.20
CA LEU A 32 14.16 -16.75 -7.43
C LEU A 32 13.13 -15.62 -7.56
N ASP A 33 12.29 -15.47 -6.55
CA ASP A 33 11.18 -14.52 -6.55
C ASP A 33 11.59 -13.17 -5.94
N LEU A 34 11.80 -12.18 -6.78
CA LEU A 34 12.10 -10.80 -6.38
C LEU A 34 10.85 -9.93 -6.23
N THR A 35 9.65 -10.50 -6.34
CA THR A 35 8.39 -9.76 -6.29
C THR A 35 7.68 -9.88 -4.94
N SER A 36 8.08 -10.85 -4.10
CA SER A 36 7.39 -11.17 -2.86
C SER A 36 7.49 -10.03 -1.84
N THR A 37 6.35 -9.40 -1.56
CA THR A 37 6.17 -8.44 -0.46
C THR A 37 5.51 -9.10 0.75
N ASN A 38 5.51 -10.45 0.83
CA ASN A 38 5.00 -11.18 1.97
C ASN A 38 6.06 -11.24 3.10
N PRO A 39 5.92 -10.44 4.17
CA PRO A 39 6.92 -10.35 5.23
C PRO A 39 7.07 -11.65 6.03
N THR A 40 6.03 -12.51 6.05
CA THR A 40 6.07 -13.79 6.78
C THR A 40 6.97 -14.84 6.11
N ARG A 41 7.48 -14.55 4.91
CA ARG A 41 8.39 -15.41 4.14
C ARG A 41 9.74 -14.73 3.89
N ALA A 42 10.00 -13.61 4.55
CA ALA A 42 11.21 -12.82 4.33
C ALA A 42 12.41 -13.27 5.19
N GLY A 43 12.26 -14.30 6.03
CA GLY A 43 13.29 -14.77 6.94
C GLY A 43 13.63 -13.70 8.00
N LEU A 44 12.64 -13.13 8.65
CA LEU A 44 12.75 -12.13 9.70
C LEU A 44 12.31 -12.75 11.04
N PRO A 45 13.24 -13.08 11.96
CA PRO A 45 12.92 -13.83 13.19
C PRO A 45 11.86 -13.17 14.08
N ALA A 46 11.82 -11.84 14.18
CA ALA A 46 10.79 -11.17 14.97
C ALA A 46 9.39 -11.32 14.36
N VAL A 47 9.29 -11.44 13.03
CA VAL A 47 8.03 -11.71 12.33
C VAL A 47 7.61 -13.16 12.51
N GLU A 48 8.55 -14.09 12.37
CA GLU A 48 8.32 -15.52 12.52
C GLU A 48 7.91 -15.89 13.96
N GLY A 49 8.46 -15.19 14.95
CA GLY A 49 8.14 -15.36 16.37
C GLY A 49 6.85 -14.64 16.82
N LEU A 50 6.12 -13.99 15.91
CA LEU A 50 4.91 -13.28 16.26
C LEU A 50 3.72 -14.25 16.40
N ALA A 51 3.18 -14.36 17.60
CA ALA A 51 2.02 -15.19 17.90
C ALA A 51 0.97 -14.42 18.68
N LEU A 52 -0.29 -14.85 18.58
CA LEU A 52 -1.34 -14.33 19.45
C LEU A 52 -1.09 -14.84 20.88
N PRO A 53 -1.14 -13.97 21.89
CA PRO A 53 -1.12 -14.41 23.28
C PRO A 53 -2.35 -15.27 23.58
N PRO A 54 -2.27 -16.17 24.59
CA PRO A 54 -3.43 -16.91 25.04
C PRO A 54 -4.60 -15.96 25.36
N GLN A 55 -5.80 -16.35 24.95
CA GLN A 55 -7.03 -15.59 25.19
C GLN A 55 -7.91 -16.36 26.16
N GLU A 56 -8.52 -15.66 27.10
CA GLU A 56 -9.61 -16.23 27.88
C GLU A 56 -10.90 -16.22 27.05
N PRO A 57 -11.82 -17.18 27.27
CA PRO A 57 -13.13 -17.17 26.65
C PRO A 57 -13.84 -15.86 27.04
N ALA A 58 -14.14 -15.04 26.05
CA ALA A 58 -14.89 -13.80 26.25
C ALA A 58 -16.34 -13.99 25.79
N SER A 59 -17.28 -13.32 26.48
CA SER A 59 -18.64 -13.17 25.98
C SER A 59 -18.62 -12.44 24.63
N TYR A 60 -19.56 -12.75 23.78
CA TYR A 60 -19.73 -12.04 22.52
C TYR A 60 -20.49 -10.73 22.77
N GLU A 61 -19.76 -9.65 22.82
CA GLU A 61 -20.28 -8.28 22.96
C GLU A 61 -19.68 -7.44 21.82
N PRO A 62 -20.30 -7.46 20.62
CA PRO A 62 -19.78 -6.76 19.47
C PRO A 62 -19.84 -5.25 19.67
N ASP A 63 -18.73 -4.57 19.35
CA ASP A 63 -18.66 -3.13 19.15
C ASP A 63 -18.37 -2.90 17.65
N CYS A 64 -19.24 -2.17 16.95
CA CYS A 64 -19.11 -1.99 15.51
C CYS A 64 -17.79 -1.30 15.12
N ARG A 65 -17.27 -0.39 15.96
CA ARG A 65 -15.96 0.26 15.75
C ARG A 65 -14.78 -0.62 16.14
N GLY A 66 -15.03 -1.73 16.84
CA GLY A 66 -14.04 -2.59 17.48
C GLY A 66 -13.85 -2.27 18.95
N LEU A 67 -13.34 -3.25 19.70
CA LEU A 67 -13.19 -3.18 21.15
C LEU A 67 -12.40 -1.95 21.62
N LEU A 68 -12.88 -1.25 22.63
CA LEU A 68 -12.25 -0.03 23.15
C LEU A 68 -10.76 -0.19 23.47
N PRO A 69 -10.28 -1.26 24.16
CA PRO A 69 -8.84 -1.41 24.40
C PRO A 69 -7.99 -1.48 23.12
N ALA A 70 -8.52 -2.06 22.06
CA ALA A 70 -7.85 -2.11 20.76
C ALA A 70 -7.80 -0.72 20.09
N ARG A 71 -8.89 0.04 20.14
CA ARG A 71 -8.95 1.41 19.61
C ARG A 71 -8.03 2.36 20.40
N GLU A 72 -7.95 2.21 21.71
CA GLU A 72 -6.98 2.93 22.56
C GLU A 72 -5.53 2.58 22.21
N ALA A 73 -5.24 1.33 21.87
CA ALA A 73 -3.90 0.91 21.46
C ALA A 73 -3.50 1.58 20.12
N VAL A 74 -4.44 1.70 19.17
CA VAL A 74 -4.24 2.46 17.95
C VAL A 74 -4.02 3.95 18.25
N ALA A 75 -4.82 4.55 19.12
CA ALA A 75 -4.63 5.95 19.52
C ALA A 75 -3.25 6.18 20.15
N ARG A 76 -2.78 5.28 21.01
CA ARG A 76 -1.41 5.33 21.57
C ARG A 76 -0.32 5.18 20.52
N TYR A 77 -0.54 4.32 19.52
CA TYR A 77 0.39 4.19 18.39
C TYR A 77 0.60 5.53 17.67
N TYR A 78 -0.48 6.26 17.37
CA TYR A 78 -0.40 7.58 16.75
C TYR A 78 0.17 8.65 17.68
N ALA A 79 -0.19 8.64 18.96
CA ALA A 79 0.38 9.56 19.96
C ALA A 79 1.92 9.45 20.04
N GLY A 80 2.47 8.26 19.86
CA GLY A 80 3.93 8.04 19.78
C GLY A 80 4.60 8.76 18.59
N TRP A 81 3.83 9.20 17.60
CA TRP A 81 4.27 9.99 16.45
C TRP A 81 3.90 11.48 16.55
N GLY A 82 3.37 11.91 17.69
CA GLY A 82 2.87 13.28 17.90
C GLY A 82 1.50 13.53 17.26
N ALA A 83 0.81 12.47 16.85
CA ALA A 83 -0.49 12.53 16.20
C ALA A 83 -1.61 12.19 17.20
N GLY A 84 -2.44 13.18 17.56
CA GLY A 84 -3.60 12.95 18.42
C GLY A 84 -4.78 12.36 17.65
N VAL A 85 -5.24 11.16 18.03
CA VAL A 85 -6.51 10.60 17.57
C VAL A 85 -7.32 10.14 18.77
N SER A 86 -8.62 10.48 18.81
CA SER A 86 -9.52 9.95 19.83
C SER A 86 -9.80 8.46 19.55
N PRO A 87 -9.85 7.58 20.57
CA PRO A 87 -10.34 6.22 20.38
C PRO A 87 -11.73 6.16 19.74
N ASP A 88 -12.55 7.19 19.90
CA ASP A 88 -13.87 7.30 19.26
C ASP A 88 -13.82 7.60 17.75
N ASP A 89 -12.66 8.02 17.26
CA ASP A 89 -12.38 8.26 15.84
C ASP A 89 -11.57 7.11 15.21
N VAL A 90 -11.39 6.00 15.92
CA VAL A 90 -10.73 4.80 15.43
C VAL A 90 -11.78 3.74 15.09
N PHE A 91 -11.72 3.19 13.88
CA PHE A 91 -12.61 2.16 13.37
C PHE A 91 -11.77 0.98 12.90
N LEU A 92 -11.98 -0.20 13.51
CA LEU A 92 -11.23 -1.39 13.14
C LEU A 92 -11.84 -2.08 11.92
N THR A 93 -11.00 -2.64 11.09
CA THR A 93 -11.37 -3.41 9.88
C THR A 93 -10.50 -4.66 9.76
N ALA A 94 -10.92 -5.64 8.98
CA ALA A 94 -10.13 -6.85 8.76
C ALA A 94 -8.93 -6.62 7.81
N SER A 95 -8.94 -5.54 7.03
CA SER A 95 -7.84 -5.10 6.17
C SER A 95 -8.05 -3.66 5.73
N THR A 96 -7.00 -2.97 5.27
CA THR A 96 -7.16 -1.66 4.62
C THR A 96 -8.01 -1.74 3.36
N SER A 97 -7.97 -2.86 2.62
CA SER A 97 -8.87 -3.09 1.47
C SER A 97 -10.35 -3.08 1.86
N GLU A 98 -10.70 -3.65 3.01
CA GLU A 98 -12.06 -3.55 3.56
C GLU A 98 -12.36 -2.11 3.99
N GLY A 99 -11.41 -1.43 4.64
CA GLY A 99 -11.54 -0.01 4.98
C GLY A 99 -11.83 0.85 3.76
N TYR A 100 -11.14 0.63 2.63
CA TYR A 100 -11.47 1.28 1.36
C TYR A 100 -12.91 1.02 0.93
N GLY A 101 -13.37 -0.24 0.97
CA GLY A 101 -14.75 -0.59 0.62
C GLY A 101 -15.77 0.11 1.50
N PHE A 102 -15.49 0.27 2.80
CA PHE A 102 -16.37 1.01 3.72
C PHE A 102 -16.38 2.51 3.43
N LEU A 103 -15.21 3.09 3.13
CA LEU A 103 -15.12 4.49 2.75
C LEU A 103 -15.80 4.78 1.40
N PHE A 104 -15.71 3.85 0.43
CA PHE A 104 -16.43 4.00 -0.84
C PHE A 104 -17.95 3.99 -0.60
N LYS A 105 -18.48 3.07 0.23
CA LYS A 105 -19.89 3.06 0.62
C LYS A 105 -20.31 4.32 1.35
N LEU A 106 -19.43 4.93 2.13
CA LEU A 106 -19.71 6.16 2.86
C LEU A 106 -19.75 7.39 1.95
N LEU A 107 -18.85 7.45 0.97
CA LEU A 107 -18.52 8.68 0.25
C LEU A 107 -19.08 8.76 -1.17
N THR A 108 -19.50 7.64 -1.76
CA THR A 108 -19.85 7.57 -3.18
C THR A 108 -21.17 6.88 -3.41
N ASP A 109 -21.82 7.23 -4.52
CA ASP A 109 -22.92 6.50 -5.14
C ASP A 109 -22.43 5.77 -6.42
N PRO A 110 -23.16 4.73 -6.89
CA PRO A 110 -22.81 4.07 -8.15
C PRO A 110 -22.67 5.06 -9.32
N GLY A 111 -21.54 4.99 -10.03
CA GLY A 111 -21.19 5.88 -11.13
C GLY A 111 -20.35 7.09 -10.75
N ASP A 112 -20.13 7.35 -9.47
CA ASP A 112 -19.16 8.34 -9.00
C ASP A 112 -17.71 7.87 -9.23
N ASN A 113 -16.73 8.73 -8.93
CA ASN A 113 -15.32 8.37 -8.98
C ASN A 113 -14.55 8.87 -7.75
N ILE A 114 -13.43 8.19 -7.51
CA ILE A 114 -12.42 8.57 -6.53
C ILE A 114 -11.09 8.71 -7.24
N LEU A 115 -10.33 9.79 -6.93
CA LEU A 115 -9.01 10.02 -7.49
C LEU A 115 -7.97 9.15 -6.82
N PHE A 116 -7.12 8.46 -7.62
CA PHE A 116 -6.00 7.64 -7.16
C PHE A 116 -4.70 8.05 -7.84
N PRO A 117 -3.54 7.94 -7.15
CA PRO A 117 -2.26 8.23 -7.78
C PRO A 117 -1.92 7.19 -8.85
N ALA A 118 -1.29 7.63 -9.94
CA ALA A 118 -0.67 6.79 -10.95
C ALA A 118 0.78 7.27 -11.19
N PRO A 119 1.79 6.40 -11.09
CA PRO A 119 1.74 4.96 -10.80
C PRO A 119 1.27 4.64 -9.38
N SER A 120 0.62 3.47 -9.19
CA SER A 120 0.20 3.01 -7.88
C SER A 120 -0.08 1.50 -7.84
N TYR A 121 -0.62 1.07 -6.71
CA TYR A 121 -0.97 -0.31 -6.46
C TYR A 121 -2.22 -0.73 -7.27
N PRO A 122 -2.17 -1.81 -8.05
CA PRO A 122 -3.22 -2.14 -9.05
C PRO A 122 -4.56 -2.61 -8.46
N LEU A 123 -4.69 -2.67 -7.12
CA LEU A 123 -5.92 -3.13 -6.47
C LEU A 123 -7.06 -2.09 -6.49
N PHE A 124 -6.76 -0.82 -6.68
CA PHE A 124 -7.76 0.26 -6.57
C PHE A 124 -8.89 0.12 -7.58
N GLU A 125 -8.58 -0.24 -8.83
CA GLU A 125 -9.59 -0.49 -9.86
C GLU A 125 -10.58 -1.59 -9.46
N HIS A 126 -10.06 -2.69 -8.89
CA HIS A 126 -10.89 -3.79 -8.45
C HIS A 126 -11.78 -3.41 -7.26
N LEU A 127 -11.23 -2.66 -6.28
CA LEU A 127 -12.00 -2.19 -5.13
C LEU A 127 -13.10 -1.22 -5.56
N ALA A 128 -12.80 -0.29 -6.46
CA ALA A 128 -13.76 0.65 -7.02
C ALA A 128 -14.86 -0.07 -7.82
N ALA A 129 -14.50 -1.02 -8.67
CA ALA A 129 -15.45 -1.81 -9.46
C ALA A 129 -16.43 -2.59 -8.57
N MET A 130 -15.99 -3.11 -7.42
CA MET A 130 -16.87 -3.79 -6.46
C MET A 130 -17.98 -2.88 -5.93
N GLU A 131 -17.72 -1.60 -5.78
CA GLU A 131 -18.69 -0.60 -5.33
C GLU A 131 -19.40 0.10 -6.51
N SER A 132 -19.15 -0.32 -7.74
CA SER A 132 -19.73 0.28 -8.97
C SER A 132 -19.33 1.74 -9.18
N ILE A 133 -18.11 2.10 -8.79
CA ILE A 133 -17.52 3.42 -9.00
C ILE A 133 -16.27 3.32 -9.88
N GLU A 134 -15.76 4.44 -10.34
CA GLU A 134 -14.55 4.55 -11.15
C GLU A 134 -13.35 4.88 -10.25
N ALA A 135 -12.25 4.10 -10.33
CA ALA A 135 -10.95 4.53 -9.86
C ALA A 135 -10.32 5.44 -10.91
N ARG A 136 -10.32 6.75 -10.66
CA ARG A 136 -9.86 7.74 -11.63
C ARG A 136 -8.41 8.12 -11.33
N PRO A 137 -7.45 7.87 -12.25
CA PRO A 137 -6.05 8.16 -12.00
C PRO A 137 -5.75 9.66 -12.06
N TYR A 138 -4.84 10.12 -11.18
CA TYR A 138 -4.11 11.37 -11.34
C TYR A 138 -2.61 11.09 -11.43
N PRO A 139 -1.88 11.71 -12.38
CA PRO A 139 -0.47 11.39 -12.57
C PRO A 139 0.39 11.98 -11.45
N LEU A 140 1.32 11.17 -10.92
CA LEU A 140 2.47 11.68 -10.19
C LEU A 140 3.44 12.34 -11.19
N ALA A 141 3.93 13.53 -10.85
CA ALA A 141 4.88 14.25 -11.71
C ALA A 141 6.25 13.56 -11.70
N ARG A 142 6.89 13.45 -12.87
CA ARG A 142 8.26 12.96 -12.96
C ARG A 142 9.24 14.06 -12.52
N ARG A 143 10.18 13.71 -11.66
CA ARG A 143 11.27 14.57 -11.21
C ARG A 143 12.47 14.46 -12.16
N PRO A 144 13.33 15.49 -12.22
CA PRO A 144 14.54 15.44 -13.07
C PRO A 144 15.49 14.29 -12.75
N ASP A 145 15.51 13.81 -11.48
CA ASP A 145 16.30 12.67 -11.04
C ASP A 145 15.71 11.31 -11.46
N GLY A 146 14.51 11.33 -12.06
CA GLY A 146 13.75 10.15 -12.49
C GLY A 146 12.78 9.60 -11.44
N GLY A 147 12.71 10.18 -10.24
CA GLY A 147 11.72 9.86 -9.23
C GLY A 147 10.36 10.48 -9.54
N TRP A 148 9.45 10.44 -8.57
CA TRP A 148 8.10 11.00 -8.69
C TRP A 148 7.83 11.99 -7.56
N ALA A 149 6.84 12.85 -7.78
CA ALA A 149 6.34 13.80 -6.79
C ALA A 149 4.82 13.94 -6.90
N TYR A 150 4.15 14.24 -5.80
CA TYR A 150 2.77 14.65 -5.80
C TYR A 150 2.65 16.07 -6.38
N ALA A 151 1.78 16.23 -7.39
CA ALA A 151 1.53 17.49 -8.06
C ALA A 151 0.08 17.94 -7.83
N PRO A 152 -0.20 18.91 -6.95
CA PRO A 152 -1.57 19.36 -6.63
C PRO A 152 -2.36 19.80 -7.87
N GLU A 153 -1.69 20.37 -8.86
CA GLU A 153 -2.33 20.78 -10.11
C GLU A 153 -2.78 19.60 -10.98
N ALA A 154 -2.03 18.50 -10.98
CA ALA A 154 -2.43 17.29 -11.68
C ALA A 154 -3.64 16.64 -10.99
N ILE A 155 -3.68 16.66 -9.65
CA ILE A 155 -4.84 16.21 -8.87
C ILE A 155 -6.07 17.05 -9.24
N ARG A 156 -5.93 18.37 -9.25
CA ARG A 156 -7.01 19.28 -9.62
C ARG A 156 -7.50 19.04 -11.03
N GLY A 157 -6.58 18.83 -11.98
CA GLY A 157 -6.89 18.59 -13.40
C GLY A 157 -7.58 17.25 -13.67
N ALA A 158 -7.35 16.24 -12.82
CA ALA A 158 -7.98 14.92 -12.95
C ALA A 158 -9.44 14.89 -12.45
N ARG A 159 -9.88 15.87 -11.68
CA ARG A 159 -11.21 15.94 -11.07
C ARG A 159 -12.30 16.25 -12.11
N ASP A 160 -13.48 15.66 -11.89
CA ASP A 160 -14.72 16.03 -12.60
C ASP A 160 -15.92 16.17 -11.64
N GLY A 161 -17.12 16.39 -12.17
CA GLY A 161 -18.33 16.59 -11.37
C GLY A 161 -18.80 15.35 -10.58
N ARG A 162 -18.24 14.17 -10.88
CA ARG A 162 -18.54 12.91 -10.21
C ARG A 162 -17.48 12.53 -9.15
N THR A 163 -16.43 13.33 -9.00
CA THR A 163 -15.36 13.07 -8.03
C THR A 163 -15.86 13.32 -6.61
N ARG A 164 -15.74 12.31 -5.74
CA ARG A 164 -16.25 12.36 -4.36
C ARG A 164 -15.16 12.31 -3.29
N ALA A 165 -13.98 11.83 -3.61
CA ALA A 165 -12.85 11.82 -2.68
C ALA A 165 -11.52 11.78 -3.42
N LEU A 166 -10.46 12.12 -2.69
CA LEU A 166 -9.07 11.96 -3.11
C LEU A 166 -8.43 10.85 -2.29
N CYS A 167 -7.77 9.90 -2.94
CA CYS A 167 -6.86 8.96 -2.28
C CYS A 167 -5.41 9.40 -2.46
N LEU A 168 -4.64 9.40 -1.38
CA LEU A 168 -3.21 9.64 -1.35
C LEU A 168 -2.54 8.47 -0.64
N VAL A 169 -1.49 7.90 -1.24
CA VAL A 169 -0.73 6.77 -0.69
C VAL A 169 0.67 7.25 -0.32
N SER A 170 1.04 7.19 0.95
CA SER A 170 2.32 7.76 1.40
C SER A 170 3.01 6.92 2.48
N PRO A 171 4.20 6.39 2.19
CA PRO A 171 4.87 6.31 0.89
C PRO A 171 4.08 5.55 -0.17
N ASN A 172 4.11 6.02 -1.42
CA ASN A 172 3.40 5.39 -2.54
C ASN A 172 4.04 4.02 -2.89
N ASN A 173 3.22 3.09 -3.28
CA ASN A 173 3.66 1.78 -3.79
C ASN A 173 3.39 1.70 -5.32
N PRO A 174 4.40 1.55 -6.21
CA PRO A 174 5.76 1.12 -5.87
C PRO A 174 6.82 2.23 -5.82
N THR A 175 6.46 3.48 -6.09
CA THR A 175 7.42 4.58 -6.34
C THR A 175 8.17 5.03 -5.09
N GLY A 176 7.67 4.73 -3.90
CA GLY A 176 8.20 5.20 -2.64
C GLY A 176 7.98 6.70 -2.38
N THR A 177 7.18 7.36 -3.21
CA THR A 177 6.97 8.81 -3.17
C THR A 177 6.24 9.24 -1.91
N VAL A 178 6.73 10.29 -1.29
CA VAL A 178 6.13 10.98 -0.13
C VAL A 178 5.87 12.43 -0.55
N PRO A 179 4.71 13.03 -0.25
CA PRO A 179 4.51 14.46 -0.49
C PRO A 179 5.47 15.25 0.41
N ASP A 180 6.17 16.23 -0.16
CA ASP A 180 6.87 17.23 0.64
C ASP A 180 5.88 18.14 1.38
N ALA A 181 6.38 18.98 2.30
CA ALA A 181 5.53 19.82 3.11
C ALA A 181 4.66 20.79 2.27
N ALA A 182 5.21 21.32 1.18
CA ALA A 182 4.49 22.26 0.32
C ALA A 182 3.38 21.56 -0.48
N ALA A 183 3.68 20.38 -1.05
CA ALA A 183 2.69 19.55 -1.73
C ALA A 183 1.59 19.09 -0.77
N TRP A 184 1.95 18.68 0.46
CA TRP A 184 0.99 18.29 1.48
C TRP A 184 0.00 19.40 1.82
N GLU A 185 0.50 20.60 2.14
CA GLU A 185 -0.35 21.75 2.44
C GLU A 185 -1.24 22.17 1.26
N ALA A 186 -0.70 22.11 0.04
CA ALA A 186 -1.47 22.42 -1.16
C ALA A 186 -2.57 21.37 -1.44
N ILE A 187 -2.31 20.09 -1.15
CA ILE A 187 -3.31 19.01 -1.26
C ILE A 187 -4.42 19.21 -0.21
N LEU A 188 -4.07 19.48 1.05
CA LEU A 188 -5.07 19.77 2.08
C LEU A 188 -5.93 20.99 1.70
N ALA A 189 -5.31 22.07 1.27
CA ALA A 189 -6.02 23.26 0.83
C ALA A 189 -6.93 23.00 -0.41
N LEU A 190 -6.52 22.09 -1.30
CA LEU A 190 -7.38 21.65 -2.40
C LEU A 190 -8.60 20.90 -1.86
N CYS A 191 -8.40 19.92 -0.98
CA CYS A 191 -9.48 19.15 -0.36
C CYS A 191 -10.48 20.07 0.38
N GLU A 192 -9.97 21.01 1.17
CA GLU A 192 -10.78 21.99 1.91
C GLU A 192 -11.62 22.87 0.97
N ARG A 193 -10.98 23.47 -0.04
CA ARG A 193 -11.66 24.37 -1.00
C ARG A 193 -12.74 23.66 -1.80
N GLU A 194 -12.50 22.40 -2.15
CA GLU A 194 -13.41 21.62 -3.00
C GLU A 194 -14.38 20.75 -2.18
N GLY A 195 -14.27 20.77 -0.86
CA GLY A 195 -15.08 19.92 0.04
C GLY A 195 -14.84 18.43 -0.19
N LEU A 196 -13.64 18.03 -0.64
CA LEU A 196 -13.30 16.64 -0.93
C LEU A 196 -12.72 15.95 0.31
N PRO A 197 -13.33 14.86 0.81
CA PRO A 197 -12.68 13.98 1.76
C PRO A 197 -11.36 13.42 1.22
N LEU A 198 -10.36 13.31 2.10
CA LEU A 198 -9.06 12.70 1.81
C LEU A 198 -8.99 11.30 2.43
N ILE A 199 -8.67 10.30 1.63
CA ILE A 199 -8.29 8.96 2.09
C ILE A 199 -6.76 8.90 2.03
N LEU A 200 -6.12 8.83 3.19
CA LEU A 200 -4.67 8.74 3.34
C LEU A 200 -4.28 7.31 3.68
N ASP A 201 -3.74 6.58 2.72
CA ASP A 201 -3.15 5.27 2.95
C ASP A 201 -1.69 5.45 3.39
N GLU A 202 -1.43 5.15 4.66
CA GLU A 202 -0.11 5.26 5.25
C GLU A 202 0.48 3.93 5.71
N VAL A 203 0.06 2.81 5.11
CA VAL A 203 0.53 1.48 5.49
C VAL A 203 2.05 1.32 5.47
N PHE A 204 2.77 2.14 4.68
CA PHE A 204 4.22 2.15 4.63
C PHE A 204 4.88 3.30 5.39
N ALA A 205 4.13 4.11 6.15
CA ALA A 205 4.68 5.29 6.82
C ALA A 205 5.81 4.98 7.82
N ASP A 206 5.77 3.81 8.48
CA ASP A 206 6.82 3.33 9.39
C ASP A 206 8.12 2.93 8.67
N TYR A 207 8.10 2.88 7.34
CA TYR A 207 9.21 2.47 6.47
C TYR A 207 9.69 3.58 5.55
N ALA A 208 9.65 4.83 6.04
CA ALA A 208 10.34 5.94 5.40
C ALA A 208 11.86 5.72 5.43
N TRP A 209 12.51 5.90 4.29
CA TRP A 209 13.94 5.54 4.16
C TRP A 209 14.87 6.51 4.86
N ALA A 210 14.48 7.75 5.02
CA ALA A 210 15.26 8.76 5.77
C ALA A 210 15.18 8.59 7.30
N GLY A 211 14.46 7.56 7.79
CA GLY A 211 14.33 7.28 9.22
C GLY A 211 13.32 8.14 9.97
N SER A 212 12.70 9.09 9.31
CA SER A 212 11.59 9.87 9.85
C SER A 212 10.28 9.44 9.19
N ARG A 213 9.27 9.12 9.99
CA ARG A 213 7.93 8.94 9.47
C ARG A 213 7.48 10.26 8.82
N PRO A 214 6.87 10.21 7.63
CA PRO A 214 6.23 11.40 7.09
C PRO A 214 5.22 11.91 8.13
N VAL A 215 5.51 13.05 8.73
CA VAL A 215 4.60 13.68 9.68
C VAL A 215 3.60 14.46 8.85
N PHE A 216 2.36 13.98 8.84
CA PHE A 216 1.27 14.81 8.37
C PHE A 216 0.93 15.78 9.52
N PRO A 217 1.12 17.08 9.33
CA PRO A 217 0.74 18.04 10.36
C PRO A 217 -0.76 17.87 10.60
N LEU A 218 -1.08 17.41 11.78
CA LEU A 218 -2.43 17.14 12.21
C LEU A 218 -3.06 18.44 12.77
N ARG A 219 -3.02 19.49 11.95
CA ARG A 219 -3.98 20.55 12.17
C ARG A 219 -5.38 20.00 11.93
N GLU A 220 -6.36 20.47 12.60
CA GLU A 220 -7.73 20.08 12.38
C GLU A 220 -8.11 20.42 10.92
N PRO A 221 -8.39 19.42 10.06
CA PRO A 221 -8.67 19.68 8.66
C PRO A 221 -10.09 20.20 8.51
N ALA A 222 -10.33 21.07 7.52
CA ALA A 222 -11.66 21.57 7.22
C ALA A 222 -12.53 20.57 6.43
N ALA A 223 -11.89 19.58 5.79
CA ALA A 223 -12.58 18.43 5.16
C ALA A 223 -12.18 17.13 5.88
N PRO A 224 -13.04 16.09 5.90
CA PRO A 224 -12.72 14.82 6.53
C PRO A 224 -11.46 14.17 5.92
N VAL A 225 -10.56 13.71 6.78
CA VAL A 225 -9.38 12.90 6.43
C VAL A 225 -9.50 11.55 7.11
N PHE A 226 -9.46 10.47 6.32
CA PHE A 226 -9.47 9.10 6.79
C PHE A 226 -8.07 8.50 6.62
N VAL A 227 -7.40 8.20 7.72
CA VAL A 227 -6.06 7.62 7.70
C VAL A 227 -6.16 6.10 7.83
N LEU A 228 -5.64 5.38 6.84
CA LEU A 228 -5.66 3.91 6.78
C LEU A 228 -4.31 3.34 7.16
N ASN A 229 -4.29 2.36 8.06
CA ASN A 229 -3.10 1.57 8.38
C ASN A 229 -3.50 0.19 8.95
N GLY A 230 -2.54 -0.69 9.27
CA GLY A 230 -2.86 -2.00 9.82
C GLY A 230 -1.68 -2.91 10.08
N LEU A 231 -1.95 -4.03 10.73
CA LEU A 231 -0.95 -5.00 11.16
C LEU A 231 -0.16 -5.64 10.03
N SER A 232 -0.73 -5.67 8.82
CA SER A 232 -0.07 -6.24 7.63
C SER A 232 1.31 -5.63 7.38
N LYS A 233 1.48 -4.34 7.67
CA LYS A 233 2.74 -3.61 7.50
C LYS A 233 3.35 -3.22 8.84
N VAL A 234 2.57 -2.63 9.75
CA VAL A 234 3.07 -2.18 11.06
C VAL A 234 3.78 -3.29 11.84
N LEU A 235 3.26 -4.52 11.76
CA LEU A 235 3.83 -5.72 12.41
C LEU A 235 4.22 -6.82 11.42
N CYS A 236 4.17 -6.57 10.13
CA CYS A 236 4.42 -7.61 9.13
C CYS A 236 3.53 -8.86 9.31
N ALA A 237 2.32 -8.68 9.80
CA ALA A 237 1.40 -9.75 10.20
C ALA A 237 0.08 -9.75 9.42
N PRO A 238 0.11 -9.90 8.07
CA PRO A 238 -1.09 -9.88 7.24
C PRO A 238 -2.08 -11.01 7.56
N GLN A 239 -1.60 -12.11 8.13
CA GLN A 239 -2.41 -13.25 8.54
C GLN A 239 -3.33 -12.97 9.73
N LEU A 240 -3.03 -11.95 10.54
CA LEU A 240 -3.84 -11.57 11.69
C LEU A 240 -5.13 -10.83 11.32
N LYS A 241 -5.20 -10.32 10.10
CA LYS A 241 -6.41 -9.70 9.54
C LYS A 241 -7.02 -8.63 10.46
N LEU A 242 -6.20 -7.61 10.82
CA LEU A 242 -6.64 -6.41 11.51
C LEU A 242 -5.95 -5.19 10.93
N ALA A 243 -6.77 -4.20 10.58
CA ALA A 243 -6.40 -2.87 10.15
C ALA A 243 -7.30 -1.85 10.84
N TRP A 244 -7.11 -0.58 10.56
CA TRP A 244 -7.91 0.50 11.12
C TRP A 244 -8.01 1.69 10.17
N MET A 245 -9.06 2.48 10.38
CA MET A 245 -9.26 3.81 9.85
C MET A 245 -9.27 4.79 11.02
N CYS A 246 -8.59 5.93 10.90
CA CYS A 246 -8.67 7.02 11.85
C CYS A 246 -9.31 8.24 11.18
N LEU A 247 -10.37 8.79 11.79
CA LEU A 247 -11.05 9.98 11.29
C LEU A 247 -10.45 11.25 11.90
N HIS A 248 -10.01 12.15 11.06
CA HIS A 248 -9.70 13.53 11.40
C HIS A 248 -10.68 14.44 10.65
N ALA A 249 -11.48 15.20 11.37
CA ALA A 249 -12.49 16.07 10.77
C ALA A 249 -12.85 17.20 11.73
N PRO A 250 -13.43 18.31 11.23
CA PRO A 250 -13.97 19.34 12.10
C PRO A 250 -14.97 18.76 13.11
N PRO A 251 -15.09 19.33 14.31
CA PRO A 251 -15.96 18.80 15.36
C PRO A 251 -17.41 18.58 14.92
N GLU A 252 -17.95 19.47 14.09
CA GLU A 252 -19.30 19.40 13.58
C GLU A 252 -19.50 18.32 12.51
N ALA A 253 -18.43 17.92 11.80
CA ALA A 253 -18.50 16.87 10.76
C ALA A 253 -18.34 15.47 11.36
N ARG A 254 -17.73 15.31 12.55
CA ARG A 254 -17.46 13.99 13.15
C ARG A 254 -18.73 13.19 13.47
N PRO A 255 -19.76 13.75 14.14
CA PRO A 255 -20.95 12.96 14.50
C PRO A 255 -21.65 12.33 13.31
N PRO A 256 -21.99 13.04 12.22
CA PRO A 256 -22.69 12.43 11.09
C PRO A 256 -21.82 11.44 10.30
N VAL A 257 -20.48 11.60 10.31
CA VAL A 257 -19.57 10.62 9.70
C VAL A 257 -19.49 9.36 10.54
N ARG A 258 -19.36 9.50 11.88
CA ARG A 258 -19.34 8.36 12.82
C ARG A 258 -20.62 7.53 12.72
N GLU A 259 -21.79 8.18 12.76
CA GLU A 259 -23.09 7.51 12.69
C GLU A 259 -23.24 6.64 11.43
N ARG A 260 -22.81 7.17 10.28
CA ARG A 260 -22.88 6.41 9.01
C ARG A 260 -21.84 5.28 8.95
N LEU A 261 -20.62 5.52 9.45
CA LEU A 261 -19.60 4.46 9.55
C LEU A 261 -20.04 3.36 10.52
N ASP A 262 -20.64 3.71 11.65
CA ASP A 262 -21.15 2.75 12.62
C ASP A 262 -22.18 1.81 11.97
N LEU A 263 -23.10 2.34 11.17
CA LEU A 263 -24.07 1.53 10.45
C LEU A 263 -23.40 0.58 9.43
N ILE A 264 -22.42 1.09 8.68
CA ILE A 264 -21.67 0.26 7.71
C ILE A 264 -20.92 -0.85 8.45
N LEU A 265 -20.18 -0.52 9.50
CA LEU A 265 -19.36 -1.45 10.26
C LEU A 265 -20.22 -2.51 10.99
N ASP A 266 -21.34 -2.09 11.56
CA ASP A 266 -22.27 -2.98 12.26
C ASP A 266 -22.89 -4.04 11.31
N THR A 267 -23.03 -3.69 10.04
CA THR A 267 -23.51 -4.62 9.00
C THR A 267 -22.55 -5.80 8.79
N TYR A 268 -21.24 -5.62 9.02
CA TYR A 268 -20.21 -6.63 8.73
C TYR A 268 -19.62 -7.27 9.98
N LEU A 269 -19.34 -6.50 11.03
CA LEU A 269 -18.69 -6.95 12.29
C LEU A 269 -17.46 -7.85 12.00
N SER A 270 -16.61 -7.44 11.07
CA SER A 270 -15.67 -8.32 10.38
C SER A 270 -14.43 -8.69 11.20
N VAL A 271 -14.06 -7.90 12.23
CA VAL A 271 -12.81 -8.11 12.97
C VAL A 271 -13.01 -9.09 14.12
N ASN A 272 -12.25 -10.17 14.10
CA ASN A 272 -12.35 -11.20 15.15
C ASN A 272 -11.85 -10.71 16.52
N ALA A 273 -12.52 -11.11 17.60
CA ALA A 273 -12.23 -10.68 18.96
C ALA A 273 -10.80 -11.09 19.44
N PRO A 274 -10.27 -12.28 19.16
CA PRO A 274 -8.93 -12.66 19.60
C PRO A 274 -7.83 -11.68 19.19
N VAL A 275 -7.84 -11.21 17.94
CA VAL A 275 -6.81 -10.28 17.47
C VAL A 275 -7.01 -8.88 18.08
N GLN A 276 -8.24 -8.44 18.28
CA GLN A 276 -8.55 -7.19 18.95
C GLN A 276 -8.04 -7.16 20.39
N LEU A 277 -8.29 -8.24 21.15
CA LEU A 277 -7.82 -8.39 22.53
C LEU A 277 -6.28 -8.44 22.60
N ALA A 278 -5.63 -9.00 21.58
CA ALA A 278 -4.19 -9.09 21.51
C ALA A 278 -3.52 -7.77 21.06
N LEU A 279 -4.25 -6.88 20.39
CA LEU A 279 -3.68 -5.70 19.71
C LEU A 279 -2.80 -4.82 20.61
N PRO A 280 -3.16 -4.51 21.88
CA PRO A 280 -2.29 -3.71 22.75
C PRO A 280 -0.89 -4.32 22.89
N ARG A 281 -0.80 -5.61 23.20
CA ARG A 281 0.48 -6.32 23.36
C ARG A 281 1.23 -6.52 22.03
N LEU A 282 0.50 -6.69 20.95
CA LEU A 282 1.09 -6.81 19.62
C LEU A 282 1.78 -5.50 19.22
N LEU A 283 1.15 -4.34 19.44
CA LEU A 283 1.73 -3.04 19.11
C LEU A 283 2.93 -2.67 19.99
N GLU A 284 3.05 -3.20 21.20
CA GLU A 284 4.25 -3.05 22.04
C GLU A 284 5.49 -3.69 21.39
N ARG A 285 5.32 -4.74 20.57
CA ARG A 285 6.40 -5.41 19.85
C ARG A 285 6.78 -4.77 18.52
N ARG A 286 6.08 -3.69 18.12
CA ARG A 286 6.27 -3.10 16.79
C ARG A 286 7.71 -2.72 16.49
N GLU A 287 8.42 -2.12 17.46
CA GLU A 287 9.77 -1.65 17.24
C GLU A 287 10.75 -2.80 16.97
N GLU A 288 10.59 -3.93 17.67
CA GLU A 288 11.38 -5.14 17.42
C GLU A 288 11.24 -5.64 15.96
N VAL A 289 9.99 -5.68 15.46
CA VAL A 289 9.69 -6.11 14.09
C VAL A 289 10.19 -5.09 13.08
N GLN A 290 9.85 -3.82 13.29
CA GLN A 290 10.17 -2.75 12.35
C GLN A 290 11.66 -2.49 12.24
N ALA A 291 12.44 -2.64 13.32
CA ALA A 291 13.89 -2.52 13.28
C ALA A 291 14.53 -3.54 12.34
N GLN A 292 14.08 -4.80 12.37
CA GLN A 292 14.59 -5.84 11.46
C GLN A 292 14.21 -5.56 10.01
N VAL A 293 12.99 -5.10 9.76
CA VAL A 293 12.55 -4.72 8.41
C VAL A 293 13.36 -3.53 7.89
N ARG A 294 13.49 -2.45 8.69
CA ARG A 294 14.29 -1.27 8.31
C ARG A 294 15.75 -1.63 8.01
N ALA A 295 16.36 -2.52 8.81
CA ALA A 295 17.70 -3.00 8.56
C ALA A 295 17.79 -3.73 7.21
N ARG A 296 16.85 -4.62 6.89
CA ARG A 296 16.75 -5.33 5.60
C ARG A 296 16.59 -4.35 4.43
N LEU A 297 15.70 -3.37 4.56
CA LEU A 297 15.49 -2.35 3.53
C LEU A 297 16.77 -1.54 3.29
N ALA A 298 17.47 -1.12 4.34
CA ALA A 298 18.71 -0.37 4.24
C ALA A 298 19.83 -1.20 3.58
N GLU A 299 20.01 -2.47 3.98
CA GLU A 299 20.98 -3.38 3.37
C GLU A 299 20.71 -3.56 1.87
N ASN A 300 19.46 -3.85 1.50
CA ASN A 300 19.10 -4.06 0.10
C ASN A 300 19.23 -2.78 -0.73
N ARG A 301 18.86 -1.62 -0.21
CA ARG A 301 19.04 -0.34 -0.91
C ARG A 301 20.51 0.00 -1.14
N ASN A 302 21.36 -0.25 -0.16
CA ASN A 302 22.81 -0.05 -0.32
C ASN A 302 23.38 -0.96 -1.42
N ALA A 303 22.87 -2.19 -1.53
CA ALA A 303 23.28 -3.15 -2.56
C ALA A 303 22.76 -2.82 -3.97
N LEU A 304 21.70 -2.02 -4.10
CA LEU A 304 21.10 -1.66 -5.41
C LEU A 304 22.08 -0.87 -6.32
N GLY A 305 23.05 -0.16 -5.75
CA GLY A 305 24.08 0.54 -6.52
C GLY A 305 25.13 -0.38 -7.14
N ALA A 306 25.21 -1.64 -6.68
CA ALA A 306 26.24 -2.58 -7.09
C ALA A 306 26.11 -3.14 -8.53
N PRO A 307 24.89 -3.36 -9.10
CA PRO A 307 24.76 -3.88 -10.46
C PRO A 307 25.34 -2.95 -11.52
N GLY A 308 25.38 -1.64 -11.25
CA GLY A 308 25.84 -0.65 -12.21
C GLY A 308 25.01 -0.62 -13.50
N PRO A 309 25.46 0.16 -14.53
CA PRO A 309 24.81 0.12 -15.83
C PRO A 309 24.72 -1.30 -16.37
N PRO A 310 23.61 -1.66 -17.07
CA PRO A 310 22.58 -0.75 -17.59
C PRO A 310 21.33 -0.59 -16.70
N LEU A 311 21.29 -1.16 -15.49
CA LEU A 311 20.15 -1.03 -14.59
C LEU A 311 20.31 0.21 -13.70
N ARG A 312 19.25 1.01 -13.56
CA ARG A 312 19.27 2.23 -12.75
C ARG A 312 18.13 2.25 -11.74
N PRO A 313 18.40 2.02 -10.44
CA PRO A 313 17.39 2.24 -9.39
C PRO A 313 16.90 3.69 -9.39
N LEU A 314 15.58 3.89 -9.34
CA LEU A 314 14.97 5.21 -9.31
C LEU A 314 14.84 5.72 -7.87
N PRO A 315 14.95 7.04 -7.65
CA PRO A 315 14.76 7.63 -6.33
C PRO A 315 13.35 7.41 -5.78
N GLY A 316 13.29 7.24 -4.45
CA GLY A 316 12.09 7.16 -3.64
C GLY A 316 12.41 7.52 -2.20
N GLU A 317 11.40 7.70 -1.36
CA GLU A 317 11.55 8.14 0.04
C GLU A 317 11.09 7.08 1.06
N GLY A 318 10.44 5.98 0.62
CA GLY A 318 9.96 4.96 1.56
C GLY A 318 9.35 3.71 0.90
N GLY A 319 8.80 2.84 1.73
CA GLY A 319 8.13 1.61 1.28
C GLY A 319 9.06 0.40 1.15
N TRP A 320 8.51 -0.67 0.59
CA TRP A 320 9.16 -1.98 0.46
C TRP A 320 9.51 -2.35 -0.99
N SER A 321 9.22 -1.48 -1.93
CA SER A 321 9.44 -1.70 -3.36
C SER A 321 10.53 -0.78 -3.89
N GLN A 322 11.24 -1.23 -4.92
CA GLN A 322 12.20 -0.43 -5.67
C GLN A 322 11.86 -0.51 -7.16
N VAL A 323 11.69 0.65 -7.77
CA VAL A 323 11.58 0.76 -9.23
C VAL A 323 12.98 0.86 -9.82
N ILE A 324 13.24 0.07 -10.86
CA ILE A 324 14.52 0.01 -11.56
C ILE A 324 14.26 0.32 -13.03
N ALA A 325 14.88 1.36 -13.56
CA ALA A 325 14.82 1.66 -14.98
C ALA A 325 15.70 0.70 -15.78
N LEU A 326 15.15 0.18 -16.87
CA LEU A 326 15.85 -0.58 -17.90
C LEU A 326 16.41 0.38 -18.97
N PRO A 327 17.31 -0.09 -19.86
CA PRO A 327 17.74 0.67 -21.02
C PRO A 327 16.56 1.16 -21.87
N GLU A 328 16.69 2.33 -22.42
CA GLU A 328 15.69 2.92 -23.30
C GLU A 328 15.39 2.01 -24.51
N GLY A 329 14.13 1.91 -24.89
CA GLY A 329 13.68 1.02 -25.97
C GLY A 329 13.54 -0.45 -25.58
N THR A 330 13.79 -0.84 -24.34
CA THR A 330 13.56 -2.21 -23.87
C THR A 330 12.06 -2.51 -23.80
N ASP A 331 11.62 -3.61 -24.43
CA ASP A 331 10.31 -4.21 -24.16
C ASP A 331 10.36 -4.88 -22.76
N GLU A 332 9.74 -4.26 -21.77
CA GLU A 332 9.81 -4.72 -20.37
C GLU A 332 9.09 -6.05 -20.13
N GLU A 333 8.01 -6.33 -20.86
CA GLU A 333 7.33 -7.64 -20.75
C GLU A 333 8.23 -8.74 -21.31
N ALA A 334 8.75 -8.55 -22.52
CA ALA A 334 9.67 -9.50 -23.14
C ALA A 334 10.94 -9.68 -22.31
N PHE A 335 11.43 -8.62 -21.65
CA PHE A 335 12.58 -8.69 -20.76
C PHE A 335 12.26 -9.53 -19.51
N ALA A 336 11.16 -9.26 -18.83
CA ALA A 336 10.74 -10.01 -17.63
C ALA A 336 10.49 -11.50 -17.96
N LEU A 337 9.88 -11.79 -19.12
CA LEU A 337 9.69 -13.17 -19.59
C LEU A 337 11.02 -13.87 -19.84
N ARG A 338 11.97 -13.25 -20.56
CA ARG A 338 13.30 -13.83 -20.82
C ARG A 338 14.08 -14.05 -19.53
N LEU A 339 14.03 -13.11 -18.59
CA LEU A 339 14.67 -13.23 -17.30
C LEU A 339 14.12 -14.43 -16.51
N LEU A 340 12.81 -14.62 -16.52
CA LEU A 340 12.16 -15.78 -15.91
C LEU A 340 12.49 -17.07 -16.64
N GLU A 341 12.49 -17.08 -17.98
CA GLU A 341 12.75 -18.28 -18.80
C GLU A 341 14.18 -18.81 -18.63
N ARG A 342 15.17 -17.92 -18.73
CA ARG A 342 16.60 -18.27 -18.77
C ARG A 342 17.23 -18.41 -17.41
N GLU A 343 16.90 -17.49 -16.50
CA GLU A 343 17.59 -17.34 -15.20
C GLU A 343 16.72 -17.80 -14.01
N ASN A 344 15.44 -18.16 -14.24
CA ASN A 344 14.46 -18.46 -13.21
C ASN A 344 14.26 -17.29 -12.21
N VAL A 345 14.49 -16.05 -12.63
CA VAL A 345 14.32 -14.84 -11.81
C VAL A 345 13.00 -14.19 -12.15
N LEU A 346 12.14 -14.04 -11.16
CA LEU A 346 10.85 -13.37 -11.29
C LEU A 346 10.95 -11.92 -10.81
N THR A 347 10.55 -10.99 -11.68
CA THR A 347 10.36 -9.55 -11.38
C THR A 347 9.00 -9.11 -11.87
N HIS A 348 8.48 -8.00 -11.35
CA HIS A 348 7.32 -7.35 -11.96
C HIS A 348 7.80 -6.34 -13.02
N PRO A 349 7.23 -6.35 -14.24
CA PRO A 349 7.38 -5.25 -15.18
C PRO A 349 6.64 -4.02 -14.66
N GLY A 350 7.11 -2.82 -15.08
CA GLY A 350 6.59 -1.55 -14.58
C GLY A 350 5.13 -1.31 -14.91
N TYR A 351 4.66 -1.79 -16.05
CA TYR A 351 3.26 -1.62 -16.49
C TYR A 351 2.23 -2.26 -15.53
N PHE A 352 2.64 -3.20 -14.66
CA PHE A 352 1.74 -3.73 -13.61
C PHE A 352 1.30 -2.65 -12.59
N PHE A 353 1.99 -1.54 -12.57
CA PHE A 353 1.75 -0.41 -11.68
C PHE A 353 1.49 0.90 -12.44
N ASP A 354 1.16 0.83 -13.72
CA ASP A 354 0.97 1.96 -14.61
C ASP A 354 2.21 2.88 -14.71
N ILE A 355 3.42 2.29 -14.67
CA ILE A 355 4.67 3.02 -14.90
C ILE A 355 4.95 3.08 -16.40
N GLU A 356 4.98 4.28 -16.95
CA GLU A 356 5.36 4.49 -18.34
C GLU A 356 6.86 4.27 -18.56
N GLY A 357 7.21 3.60 -19.66
CA GLY A 357 8.58 3.28 -20.04
C GLY A 357 9.04 1.93 -19.49
N ALA A 358 10.29 1.57 -19.79
CA ALA A 358 10.84 0.26 -19.47
C ALA A 358 11.35 0.20 -18.03
N HIS A 359 10.64 -0.51 -17.17
CA HIS A 359 10.96 -0.62 -15.73
C HIS A 359 10.76 -2.03 -15.21
N LEU A 360 11.49 -2.34 -14.13
CA LEU A 360 11.20 -3.49 -13.24
C LEU A 360 10.85 -2.97 -11.86
N VAL A 361 10.01 -3.71 -11.15
CA VAL A 361 9.71 -3.48 -9.73
C VAL A 361 10.11 -4.71 -8.94
N VAL A 362 10.93 -4.50 -7.92
CA VAL A 362 11.44 -5.55 -7.03
C VAL A 362 11.12 -5.24 -5.57
N SER A 363 11.01 -6.30 -4.77
CA SER A 363 10.78 -6.20 -3.33
C SER A 363 12.10 -6.04 -2.57
N LEU A 364 12.19 -5.01 -1.75
CA LEU A 364 13.30 -4.80 -0.82
C LEU A 364 13.23 -5.72 0.42
N LEU A 365 12.18 -6.53 0.57
CA LEU A 365 12.12 -7.57 1.61
C LEU A 365 12.88 -8.85 1.22
N THR A 366 13.17 -9.04 -0.05
CA THR A 366 13.92 -10.20 -0.55
C THR A 366 15.22 -10.38 0.25
N PRO A 367 15.62 -11.62 0.63
CA PRO A 367 16.90 -11.85 1.28
C PRO A 367 18.06 -11.24 0.46
N PRO A 368 19.04 -10.52 1.08
CA PRO A 368 20.00 -9.70 0.35
C PRO A 368 20.83 -10.45 -0.69
N ARG A 369 21.26 -11.68 -0.36
CA ARG A 369 22.00 -12.53 -1.32
C ARG A 369 21.14 -12.92 -2.53
N GLU A 370 19.85 -13.13 -2.34
CA GLU A 370 18.91 -13.46 -3.40
C GLU A 370 18.64 -12.25 -4.29
N LEU A 371 18.41 -11.08 -3.67
CA LEU A 371 18.23 -9.83 -4.41
C LEU A 371 19.46 -9.53 -5.28
N ALA A 372 20.66 -9.60 -4.70
CA ALA A 372 21.92 -9.35 -5.42
C ALA A 372 22.10 -10.32 -6.60
N ARG A 373 21.83 -11.61 -6.40
CA ARG A 373 21.91 -12.62 -7.47
C ARG A 373 20.91 -12.34 -8.60
N GLY A 374 19.66 -12.03 -8.26
CA GLY A 374 18.65 -11.74 -9.25
C GLY A 374 18.93 -10.46 -10.05
N LEU A 375 19.42 -9.43 -9.39
CA LEU A 375 19.80 -8.18 -10.05
C LEU A 375 21.04 -8.36 -10.94
N ALA A 376 22.00 -9.19 -10.54
CA ALA A 376 23.16 -9.53 -11.38
C ALA A 376 22.72 -10.25 -12.67
N ALA A 377 21.79 -11.21 -12.57
CA ALA A 377 21.21 -11.89 -13.74
C ALA A 377 20.46 -10.90 -14.64
N ALA A 378 19.65 -10.01 -14.08
CA ALA A 378 18.96 -8.98 -14.84
C ALA A 378 19.94 -8.02 -15.56
N ALA A 379 21.02 -7.60 -14.88
CA ALA A 379 22.04 -6.74 -15.48
C ALA A 379 22.80 -7.46 -16.61
N ALA A 380 23.11 -8.75 -16.47
CA ALA A 380 23.73 -9.54 -17.53
C ALA A 380 22.83 -9.64 -18.76
N LEU A 381 21.55 -9.95 -18.55
CA LEU A 381 20.55 -10.01 -19.64
C LEU A 381 20.41 -8.66 -20.35
N ALA A 382 20.40 -7.56 -19.60
CA ALA A 382 20.26 -6.21 -20.17
C ALA A 382 21.46 -5.84 -21.05
N ARG A 383 22.70 -6.22 -20.66
CA ARG A 383 23.91 -6.01 -21.49
C ARG A 383 23.85 -6.81 -22.79
N SER A 384 23.50 -8.10 -22.71
CA SER A 384 23.42 -8.96 -23.90
C SER A 384 22.28 -8.59 -24.89
N SER A 385 21.37 -7.71 -24.48
CA SER A 385 20.28 -7.24 -25.34
C SER A 385 20.63 -5.92 -26.06
N GLN A 386 21.80 -5.33 -25.75
CA GLN A 386 22.30 -4.10 -26.39
C GLN A 386 23.37 -4.43 -27.46
N GLU A 387 23.92 -5.64 -27.45
CA GLU A 387 24.80 -6.22 -28.48
C GLU A 387 23.98 -6.82 -29.63
#